data_4148ac85040a7f11d99eea90ecb08c8d
#
_entry.id   4148ac85040a7f11d99eea90ecb08c8d
#
_cell.length_a   1.000
_cell.length_b   1.000
_cell.length_c   1.000
_cell.angle_alpha   90.00
_cell.angle_beta   90.00
_cell.angle_gamma   90.00
#
_symmetry.space_group_name_H-M   'P 1'
#
loop_
_entity.id
_entity.type
_entity.pdbx_description
1 polymer ?
#
loop_
_entity_poly.entity_id
_entity_poly.type
_entity_poly.pdbx_seq_one_letter_code
_entity_poly.pdbx_strand_id
1 'polypeptide(L)'
;MTEGGDKTIVVTRDAWLLDLGRKAYADVWNLQKALVGRRTEDRIPDGLILVEHDPVVTLGRRGTREDVLDASLPVYEVERGGEATYHGPGQLVGYPILKMPDRLEVKRLVSDLEEVLIRTCADFGLDASREGPE
;
A
#
# COMPACT_ATOMS: atom_id res chain seq x y z
N MET A 1 25.88 -15.33 37.93
CA MET A 1 25.46 -14.23 37.06
C MET A 1 24.78 -14.81 35.83
N THR A 2 23.49 -14.76 35.78
CA THR A 2 22.74 -15.11 34.60
C THR A 2 22.51 -13.82 33.83
N GLU A 3 23.26 -13.63 32.76
CA GLU A 3 22.90 -12.63 31.78
C GLU A 3 21.63 -13.11 31.06
N GLY A 4 20.50 -12.55 31.44
CA GLY A 4 19.28 -12.70 30.70
C GLY A 4 19.41 -11.93 29.38
N GLY A 5 20.05 -12.52 28.38
CA GLY A 5 20.04 -11.97 27.03
C GLY A 5 18.59 -11.92 26.57
N ASP A 6 18.14 -10.72 26.18
CA ASP A 6 16.85 -10.51 25.52
C ASP A 6 16.84 -11.38 24.26
N LYS A 7 16.14 -12.53 24.35
CA LYS A 7 15.96 -13.41 23.19
C LYS A 7 14.85 -12.83 22.35
N THR A 8 15.17 -11.84 21.53
CA THR A 8 14.26 -11.38 20.50
C THR A 8 14.03 -12.52 19.51
N ILE A 9 12.85 -13.12 19.59
CA ILE A 9 12.43 -14.12 18.60
C ILE A 9 12.04 -13.35 17.35
N VAL A 10 12.89 -13.39 16.34
CA VAL A 10 12.58 -12.89 15.01
C VAL A 10 11.81 -13.97 14.26
N VAL A 11 10.53 -13.77 14.07
CA VAL A 11 9.71 -14.62 13.21
C VAL A 11 9.81 -14.10 11.79
N THR A 12 10.49 -14.82 10.91
CA THR A 12 10.50 -14.53 9.48
C THR A 12 9.41 -15.34 8.80
N ARG A 13 8.73 -14.71 7.85
CA ARG A 13 7.74 -15.37 7.00
C ARG A 13 8.13 -15.13 5.55
N ASP A 14 7.91 -16.14 4.73
CA ASP A 14 8.07 -15.99 3.29
C ASP A 14 7.00 -15.01 2.78
N ALA A 15 7.42 -14.14 1.89
CA ALA A 15 6.56 -13.20 1.19
C ALA A 15 6.99 -13.11 -0.26
N TRP A 16 6.06 -12.81 -1.15
CA TRP A 16 6.37 -12.55 -2.55
C TRP A 16 6.44 -11.05 -2.83
N LEU A 17 7.21 -10.70 -3.85
CA LEU A 17 7.31 -9.34 -4.39
C LEU A 17 7.08 -9.40 -5.89
N LEU A 18 6.15 -8.57 -6.39
CA LEU A 18 5.95 -8.33 -7.81
C LEU A 18 6.31 -6.90 -8.14
N ASP A 19 7.35 -6.71 -8.91
CA ASP A 19 7.68 -5.43 -9.51
C ASP A 19 7.16 -5.43 -10.95
N LEU A 20 6.09 -4.67 -11.18
CA LEU A 20 5.38 -4.66 -12.46
C LEU A 20 5.85 -3.56 -13.41
N GLY A 21 6.75 -2.69 -12.98
CA GLY A 21 7.13 -1.53 -13.76
C GLY A 21 5.93 -0.59 -13.96
N ARG A 22 5.68 -0.15 -15.20
CA ARG A 22 4.55 0.73 -15.53
C ARG A 22 3.38 -0.08 -16.07
N LYS A 23 2.20 0.05 -15.46
CA LYS A 23 0.98 -0.66 -15.84
C LYS A 23 -0.26 0.23 -15.70
N ALA A 24 -1.24 0.00 -16.57
CA ALA A 24 -2.56 0.61 -16.43
C ALA A 24 -3.21 0.22 -15.10
N TYR A 25 -3.91 1.18 -14.48
CA TYR A 25 -4.55 0.97 -13.18
C TYR A 25 -5.54 -0.21 -13.18
N ALA A 26 -6.38 -0.31 -14.21
CA ALA A 26 -7.40 -1.36 -14.31
C ALA A 26 -6.81 -2.77 -14.29
N ASP A 27 -5.67 -2.99 -14.98
CA ASP A 27 -5.01 -4.29 -15.03
C ASP A 27 -4.50 -4.69 -13.66
N VAL A 28 -3.88 -3.76 -12.94
CA VAL A 28 -3.36 -4.00 -11.58
C VAL A 28 -4.49 -4.14 -10.57
N TRP A 29 -5.57 -3.40 -10.72
CA TRP A 29 -6.76 -3.55 -9.87
C TRP A 29 -7.37 -4.95 -9.99
N ASN A 30 -7.50 -5.46 -11.22
CA ASN A 30 -7.96 -6.83 -11.45
C ASN A 30 -6.99 -7.86 -10.86
N LEU A 31 -5.69 -7.65 -10.98
CA LEU A 31 -4.68 -8.51 -10.39
C LEU A 31 -4.78 -8.51 -8.85
N GLN A 32 -4.96 -7.35 -8.23
CA GLN A 32 -5.16 -7.24 -6.78
C GLN A 32 -6.36 -8.06 -6.31
N LYS A 33 -7.49 -7.96 -7.01
CA LYS A 33 -8.69 -8.73 -6.67
C LYS A 33 -8.44 -10.24 -6.73
N ALA A 34 -7.75 -10.71 -7.75
CA ALA A 34 -7.40 -12.12 -7.89
C ALA A 34 -6.45 -12.58 -6.77
N LEU A 35 -5.44 -11.79 -6.44
CA LEU A 35 -4.48 -12.12 -5.39
C LEU A 35 -5.11 -12.06 -3.99
N VAL A 36 -6.00 -11.12 -3.73
CA VAL A 36 -6.78 -11.06 -2.48
C VAL A 36 -7.62 -12.34 -2.32
N GLY A 37 -8.28 -12.80 -3.37
CA GLY A 37 -9.02 -14.05 -3.35
C GLY A 37 -8.15 -15.25 -2.97
N ARG A 38 -7.00 -15.38 -3.62
CA ARG A 38 -6.04 -16.46 -3.32
C ARG A 38 -5.46 -16.36 -1.91
N ARG A 39 -5.19 -15.14 -1.44
CA ARG A 39 -4.70 -14.91 -0.08
C ARG A 39 -5.73 -15.27 0.97
N THR A 40 -6.98 -14.93 0.74
CA THR A 40 -8.12 -15.26 1.62
C THR A 40 -8.28 -16.78 1.76
N GLU A 41 -8.05 -17.53 0.70
CA GLU A 41 -8.13 -18.99 0.66
C GLU A 41 -6.84 -19.69 1.17
N ASP A 42 -5.86 -18.94 1.68
CA ASP A 42 -4.55 -19.43 2.13
C ASP A 42 -3.74 -20.17 1.05
N ARG A 43 -3.96 -19.83 -0.23
CA ARG A 43 -3.28 -20.44 -1.38
C ARG A 43 -1.95 -19.78 -1.72
N ILE A 44 -1.74 -18.57 -1.24
CA ILE A 44 -0.48 -17.81 -1.37
C ILE A 44 -0.13 -17.14 -0.05
N PRO A 45 1.16 -16.91 0.23
CA PRO A 45 1.57 -16.11 1.37
C PRO A 45 1.26 -14.61 1.16
N ASP A 46 1.56 -13.80 2.16
CA ASP A 46 1.51 -12.34 2.06
C ASP A 46 2.50 -11.84 1.01
N GLY A 47 2.22 -10.70 0.42
CA GLY A 47 3.11 -10.13 -0.57
C GLY A 47 2.89 -8.65 -0.82
N LEU A 48 3.70 -8.12 -1.73
CA LEU A 48 3.70 -6.72 -2.12
C LEU A 48 3.79 -6.59 -3.63
N ILE A 49 2.93 -5.74 -4.20
CA ILE A 49 3.04 -5.29 -5.58
C ILE A 49 3.67 -3.90 -5.58
N LEU A 50 4.70 -3.70 -6.38
CA LEU A 50 5.27 -2.39 -6.70
C LEU A 50 4.97 -2.07 -8.16
N VAL A 51 4.48 -0.87 -8.43
CA VAL A 51 4.05 -0.47 -9.76
C VAL A 51 4.05 1.05 -9.91
N GLU A 52 4.28 1.53 -11.13
CA GLU A 52 3.91 2.87 -11.55
C GLU A 52 2.69 2.77 -12.47
N HIS A 53 1.72 3.65 -12.30
CA HIS A 53 0.54 3.69 -13.17
C HIS A 53 0.67 4.74 -14.27
N ASP A 54 0.00 4.48 -15.38
CA ASP A 54 -0.38 5.54 -16.30
C ASP A 54 -1.27 6.56 -15.59
N PRO A 55 -1.32 7.82 -16.03
CA PRO A 55 -2.11 8.85 -15.35
C PRO A 55 -3.55 8.42 -15.10
N VAL A 56 -3.96 8.46 -13.84
CA VAL A 56 -5.27 7.99 -13.37
C VAL A 56 -5.68 8.71 -12.09
N VAL A 57 -6.97 8.91 -11.90
CA VAL A 57 -7.55 9.36 -10.63
C VAL A 57 -8.40 8.24 -10.05
N THR A 58 -8.19 7.96 -8.78
CA THR A 58 -9.06 7.05 -8.01
C THR A 58 -9.88 7.85 -7.01
N LEU A 59 -11.17 7.55 -6.93
CA LEU A 59 -12.07 8.12 -5.94
C LEU A 59 -12.32 7.10 -4.85
N GLY A 60 -11.93 7.45 -3.62
CA GLY A 60 -12.30 6.70 -2.43
C GLY A 60 -13.75 6.95 -2.05
N ARG A 61 -14.19 6.39 -0.93
CA ARG A 61 -15.59 6.46 -0.47
C ARG A 61 -16.11 7.88 -0.27
N ARG A 62 -15.23 8.85 0.04
CA ARG A 62 -15.56 10.28 0.22
C ARG A 62 -15.22 11.13 -0.98
N GLY A 63 -14.68 10.54 -2.04
CA GLY A 63 -14.34 11.26 -3.27
C GLY A 63 -15.56 11.49 -4.14
N THR A 64 -15.58 12.63 -4.82
CA THR A 64 -16.61 12.99 -5.79
C THR A 64 -15.98 13.36 -7.12
N ARG A 65 -16.77 13.34 -8.20
CA ARG A 65 -16.32 13.77 -9.51
C ARG A 65 -15.84 15.22 -9.55
N GLU A 66 -16.32 16.06 -8.63
CA GLU A 66 -15.92 17.46 -8.47
C GLU A 66 -14.46 17.60 -8.00
N ASP A 67 -13.91 16.57 -7.32
CA ASP A 67 -12.52 16.53 -6.91
C ASP A 67 -11.56 16.28 -8.08
N VAL A 68 -12.07 15.90 -9.24
CA VAL A 68 -11.29 15.62 -10.45
C VAL A 68 -11.11 16.90 -11.25
N LEU A 69 -9.91 17.49 -11.21
CA LEU A 69 -9.62 18.77 -11.85
C LEU A 69 -9.38 18.64 -13.37
N ASP A 70 -8.95 17.47 -13.85
CA ASP A 70 -8.72 17.19 -15.26
C ASP A 70 -9.66 16.07 -15.73
N ALA A 71 -10.70 16.47 -16.47
CA ALA A 71 -11.71 15.55 -16.97
C ALA A 71 -11.21 14.58 -18.06
N SER A 72 -10.01 14.79 -18.62
CA SER A 72 -9.41 13.90 -19.59
C SER A 72 -8.80 12.63 -18.98
N LEU A 73 -8.57 12.63 -17.66
CA LEU A 73 -7.99 11.49 -16.96
C LEU A 73 -9.02 10.39 -16.73
N PRO A 74 -8.61 9.11 -16.87
CA PRO A 74 -9.44 7.99 -16.41
C PRO A 74 -9.73 8.13 -14.92
N VAL A 75 -10.96 7.86 -14.52
CA VAL A 75 -11.43 7.93 -13.13
C VAL A 75 -12.04 6.60 -12.73
N TYR A 76 -11.60 6.05 -11.60
CA TYR A 76 -12.13 4.82 -11.03
C TYR A 76 -12.65 5.08 -9.62
N GLU A 77 -13.87 4.63 -9.37
CA GLU A 77 -14.43 4.59 -8.01
C GLU A 77 -14.00 3.28 -7.35
N VAL A 78 -13.34 3.40 -6.19
CA VAL A 78 -12.73 2.27 -5.50
C VAL A 78 -13.14 2.19 -4.03
N GLU A 79 -12.99 1.02 -3.42
CA GLU A 79 -13.49 0.72 -2.08
C GLU A 79 -12.56 1.19 -0.93
N ARG A 80 -11.50 1.94 -1.23
CA ARG A 80 -10.63 2.50 -0.18
C ARG A 80 -11.31 3.67 0.54
N GLY A 81 -10.81 4.00 1.72
CA GLY A 81 -11.15 5.26 2.38
C GLY A 81 -10.54 6.47 1.67
N GLY A 82 -10.91 7.67 2.11
CA GLY A 82 -10.38 8.91 1.57
C GLY A 82 -11.15 9.48 0.38
N GLU A 83 -10.59 10.51 -0.19
CA GLU A 83 -11.16 11.32 -1.27
C GLU A 83 -10.55 10.91 -2.62
N ALA A 84 -10.17 11.88 -3.45
CA ALA A 84 -9.51 11.65 -4.72
C ALA A 84 -8.00 11.48 -4.54
N THR A 85 -7.41 10.58 -5.31
CA THR A 85 -5.95 10.41 -5.40
C THR A 85 -5.54 10.34 -6.86
N TYR A 86 -4.51 11.08 -7.24
CA TYR A 86 -3.86 10.98 -8.53
C TYR A 86 -2.68 10.02 -8.46
N HIS A 87 -2.57 9.15 -9.46
CA HIS A 87 -1.38 8.34 -9.72
C HIS A 87 -0.87 8.58 -11.12
N GLY A 88 0.44 8.56 -11.30
CA GLY A 88 1.05 8.76 -12.61
C GLY A 88 2.53 8.37 -12.64
N PRO A 89 3.17 8.49 -13.81
CA PRO A 89 4.59 8.19 -13.97
C PRO A 89 5.47 8.98 -13.01
N GLY A 90 6.47 8.30 -12.44
CA GLY A 90 7.34 8.85 -11.41
C GLY A 90 6.84 8.65 -9.98
N GLN A 91 5.61 8.19 -9.80
CA GLN A 91 5.07 7.84 -8.50
C GLN A 91 5.08 6.32 -8.32
N LEU A 92 5.91 5.84 -7.41
CA LEU A 92 5.93 4.42 -7.05
C LEU A 92 4.76 4.11 -6.12
N VAL A 93 3.94 3.16 -6.52
CA VAL A 93 2.79 2.69 -5.74
C VAL A 93 3.06 1.30 -5.20
N GLY A 94 2.83 1.08 -3.93
CA GLY A 94 2.90 -0.22 -3.28
C GLY A 94 1.52 -0.70 -2.87
N TYR A 95 1.19 -1.95 -3.22
CA TYR A 95 -0.03 -2.62 -2.79
C TYR A 95 0.33 -3.84 -1.95
N PRO A 96 0.30 -3.74 -0.62
CA PRO A 96 0.44 -4.91 0.25
C PRO A 96 -0.80 -5.80 0.14
N ILE A 97 -0.58 -7.09 -0.08
CA ILE A 97 -1.64 -8.11 -0.06
C ILE A 97 -1.39 -8.99 1.17
N LEU A 98 -2.08 -8.66 2.24
CA LEU A 98 -1.83 -9.22 3.56
C LEU A 98 -3.13 -9.79 4.13
N LYS A 99 -3.01 -10.91 4.84
CA LYS A 99 -4.11 -11.45 5.64
C LYS A 99 -3.96 -10.95 7.08
N MET A 100 -4.87 -10.10 7.49
CA MET A 100 -4.85 -9.50 8.83
C MET A 100 -5.72 -10.31 9.79
N PRO A 101 -5.22 -10.64 10.99
CA PRO A 101 -5.98 -11.42 11.96
C PRO A 101 -7.19 -10.66 12.55
N ASP A 102 -7.04 -9.35 12.73
CA ASP A 102 -8.12 -8.50 13.25
C ASP A 102 -7.94 -7.02 12.84
N ARG A 103 -8.93 -6.18 13.23
CA ARG A 103 -8.93 -4.75 12.89
C ARG A 103 -7.90 -3.92 13.68
N LEU A 104 -7.48 -4.37 14.84
CA LEU A 104 -6.49 -3.65 15.64
C LEU A 104 -5.13 -3.67 14.97
N GLU A 105 -4.80 -4.77 14.31
CA GLU A 105 -3.57 -4.91 13.55
C GLU A 105 -3.50 -3.95 12.35
N VAL A 106 -4.64 -3.49 11.81
CA VAL A 106 -4.67 -2.54 10.70
C VAL A 106 -4.04 -1.20 11.09
N LYS A 107 -4.31 -0.68 12.27
CA LYS A 107 -3.71 0.57 12.76
C LYS A 107 -2.19 0.44 12.91
N ARG A 108 -1.76 -0.70 13.43
CA ARG A 108 -0.33 -1.01 13.56
C ARG A 108 0.33 -1.11 12.19
N LEU A 109 -0.32 -1.79 11.24
CA LEU A 109 0.17 -1.89 9.86
C LEU A 109 0.33 -0.50 9.23
N VAL A 110 -0.64 0.38 9.36
CA VAL A 110 -0.55 1.75 8.83
C VAL A 110 0.63 2.49 9.44
N SER A 111 0.81 2.42 10.75
CA SER A 111 1.96 3.02 11.43
C SER A 111 3.30 2.44 10.95
N ASP A 112 3.38 1.14 10.74
CA ASP A 112 4.58 0.48 10.23
C ASP A 112 4.88 0.89 8.78
N LEU A 113 3.84 1.04 7.94
CA LEU A 113 3.99 1.53 6.56
C LEU A 113 4.46 2.99 6.53
N GLU A 114 3.94 3.85 7.40
CA GLU A 114 4.43 5.21 7.55
C GLU A 114 5.92 5.23 7.92
N GLU A 115 6.34 4.36 8.83
CA GLU A 115 7.75 4.25 9.22
C GLU A 115 8.62 3.79 8.05
N VAL A 116 8.16 2.84 7.24
CA VAL A 116 8.85 2.41 6.02
C VAL A 116 9.05 3.58 5.05
N LEU A 117 8.01 4.38 4.84
CA LEU A 117 8.07 5.56 3.96
C LEU A 117 9.04 6.62 4.50
N ILE A 118 9.02 6.89 5.80
CA ILE A 118 9.93 7.84 6.45
C ILE A 118 11.38 7.39 6.26
N ARG A 119 11.69 6.13 6.52
CA ARG A 119 13.04 5.59 6.34
C ARG A 119 13.48 5.56 4.89
N THR A 120 12.58 5.23 3.98
CA THR A 120 12.87 5.27 2.54
C THR A 120 13.20 6.68 2.07
N CYS A 121 12.43 7.68 2.48
CA CYS A 121 12.73 9.08 2.20
C CYS A 121 14.08 9.51 2.75
N ALA A 122 14.41 9.08 3.97
CA ALA A 122 15.70 9.39 4.59
C ALA A 122 16.90 8.82 3.80
N ASP A 123 16.75 7.61 3.24
CA ASP A 123 17.79 7.00 2.39
C ASP A 123 18.06 7.83 1.12
N PHE A 124 17.07 8.62 0.67
CA PHE A 124 17.21 9.57 -0.45
C PHE A 124 17.53 11.00 -0.01
N GLY A 125 17.84 11.21 1.26
CA GLY A 125 18.20 12.53 1.80
C GLY A 125 17.02 13.45 2.08
N LEU A 126 15.80 12.90 2.14
CA LEU A 126 14.59 13.65 2.43
C LEU A 126 14.13 13.44 3.87
N ASP A 127 13.79 14.52 4.53
CA ASP A 127 13.25 14.50 5.89
C ASP A 127 11.72 14.43 5.83
N ALA A 128 11.18 13.30 6.22
CA ALA A 128 9.74 13.06 6.25
C ALA A 128 9.27 12.74 7.68
N SER A 129 8.06 13.17 8.01
CA SER A 129 7.47 12.96 9.33
C SER A 129 5.98 12.65 9.24
N ARG A 130 5.43 12.10 10.32
CA ARG A 130 3.98 11.94 10.47
C ARG A 130 3.35 13.29 10.78
N GLU A 131 2.17 13.54 10.20
CA GLU A 131 1.32 14.60 10.71
C GLU A 131 0.76 14.18 12.07
N GLY A 132 0.77 15.12 13.01
CA GLY A 132 0.15 14.92 14.30
C GLY A 132 -1.37 14.80 14.19
N PRO A 133 -2.06 14.30 15.22
CA PRO A 133 -3.50 14.31 15.24
C PRO A 133 -3.98 15.78 15.22
N GLU A 134 -4.86 16.10 14.25
CA GLU A 134 -5.62 17.35 14.27
C GLU A 134 -6.65 17.34 15.39
#